data_f0346f348498897b57a1532bc6e91716
#
_entry.id   f0346f348498897b57a1532bc6e91716
#
_cell.length_a   1.000
_cell.length_b   1.000
_cell.length_c   1.000
_cell.angle_alpha   90.00
_cell.angle_beta   90.00
_cell.angle_gamma   90.00
#
_symmetry.space_group_name_H-M   'P 1'
#
loop_
_entity.id
_entity.type
_entity.pdbx_description
1 polymer ?
#
loop_
_entity_poly.entity_id
_entity_poly.type
_entity_poly.pdbx_seq_one_letter_code
_entity_poly.pdbx_strand_id
1 'polypeptide(L)'
;MDNLFNNILANVSADITIGSAIITMLVAVVFGAAIGFTYYKTQEGNYQRSMAVTLLMLPIILSVIILFIGSNIARAFSLAGTLSIIRFRSAPGDPKDIGFIFFDIAAGLACGVGLFGYGAIFVAILCIIMILAEKFKFFEKKQVQKVLKITIPENLNYQGAFDEILKKYTKKYSLTRIKTTDLGSLFELNYNVIMLHDEDEQEFINELRCRNGNLNIILAVSAPIKIK
;
A
#
# COMPACT_ATOMS: atom_id res chain seq x y z
N MET A 1 12.57 40.02 -26.85
CA MET A 1 12.17 38.86 -26.02
C MET A 1 11.30 37.88 -26.80
N ASP A 2 10.50 38.38 -27.75
CA ASP A 2 9.60 37.53 -28.56
C ASP A 2 10.32 36.54 -29.50
N ASN A 3 11.52 36.89 -30.01
CA ASN A 3 12.31 36.00 -30.89
C ASN A 3 12.95 34.83 -30.13
N LEU A 4 13.25 34.97 -28.84
CA LEU A 4 13.75 33.87 -27.99
C LEU A 4 12.62 32.90 -27.64
N PHE A 5 11.45 33.43 -27.35
CA PHE A 5 10.26 32.64 -27.04
C PHE A 5 9.80 31.83 -28.27
N ASN A 6 9.79 32.49 -29.46
CA ASN A 6 9.44 31.81 -30.70
C ASN A 6 10.49 30.77 -31.15
N ASN A 7 11.80 31.00 -30.92
CA ASN A 7 12.81 29.99 -31.19
C ASN A 7 12.80 28.80 -30.24
N ILE A 8 12.45 29.00 -28.98
CA ILE A 8 12.28 27.90 -28.01
C ILE A 8 11.05 27.06 -28.37
N LEU A 9 9.96 27.70 -28.80
CA LEU A 9 8.73 27.03 -29.24
C LEU A 9 8.88 26.31 -30.59
N ALA A 10 9.65 26.88 -31.53
CA ALA A 10 9.86 26.29 -32.84
C ALA A 10 10.79 25.07 -32.84
N ASN A 11 11.65 24.93 -31.83
CA ASN A 11 12.51 23.73 -31.65
C ASN A 11 11.80 22.55 -30.92
N VAL A 12 10.60 22.74 -30.43
CA VAL A 12 9.72 21.66 -29.98
C VAL A 12 9.04 21.11 -31.22
N SER A 13 9.47 19.93 -31.66
CA SER A 13 9.03 19.14 -32.84
C SER A 13 7.72 19.62 -33.48
N ALA A 14 7.70 19.78 -34.79
CA ALA A 14 6.64 20.37 -35.61
C ALA A 14 5.21 19.80 -35.46
N ASP A 15 5.00 18.81 -34.60
CA ASP A 15 3.72 18.11 -34.38
C ASP A 15 3.03 18.43 -33.05
N ILE A 16 3.67 19.19 -32.13
CA ILE A 16 3.08 19.47 -30.84
C ILE A 16 2.50 20.89 -30.82
N THR A 17 1.18 20.96 -30.97
CA THR A 17 0.47 22.23 -30.80
C THR A 17 0.20 22.46 -29.30
N ILE A 18 0.34 23.72 -28.83
CA ILE A 18 0.01 24.09 -27.43
C ILE A 18 -1.39 23.62 -27.03
N GLY A 19 -2.35 23.66 -27.97
CA GLY A 19 -3.71 23.16 -27.75
C GLY A 19 -3.76 21.65 -27.46
N SER A 20 -2.98 20.84 -28.21
CA SER A 20 -2.92 19.39 -27.97
C SER A 20 -2.27 19.07 -26.61
N ALA A 21 -1.26 19.83 -26.20
CA ALA A 21 -0.63 19.66 -24.88
C ALA A 21 -1.60 19.96 -23.73
N ILE A 22 -2.38 21.03 -23.84
CA ILE A 22 -3.40 21.39 -22.83
C ILE A 22 -4.47 20.31 -22.75
N ILE A 23 -4.96 19.80 -23.89
CA ILE A 23 -5.98 18.73 -23.91
C ILE A 23 -5.41 17.46 -23.25
N THR A 24 -4.18 17.07 -23.59
CA THR A 24 -3.51 15.92 -22.99
C THR A 24 -3.40 16.03 -21.47
N MET A 25 -3.00 17.19 -20.95
CA MET A 25 -2.94 17.45 -19.51
C MET A 25 -4.31 17.38 -18.85
N LEU A 26 -5.34 17.98 -19.45
CA LEU A 26 -6.70 17.96 -18.92
C LEU A 26 -7.26 16.53 -18.85
N VAL A 27 -7.07 15.72 -19.88
CA VAL A 27 -7.48 14.32 -19.90
C VAL A 27 -6.71 13.52 -18.85
N ALA A 28 -5.41 13.76 -18.68
CA ALA A 28 -4.59 13.12 -17.66
C ALA A 28 -5.07 13.45 -16.23
N VAL A 29 -5.50 14.70 -15.98
CA VAL A 29 -6.12 15.10 -14.70
C VAL A 29 -7.39 14.29 -14.45
N VAL A 30 -8.25 14.13 -15.46
CA VAL A 30 -9.50 13.35 -15.33
C VAL A 30 -9.21 11.89 -15.01
N PHE A 31 -8.22 11.29 -15.68
CA PHE A 31 -7.82 9.90 -15.40
C PHE A 31 -7.22 9.75 -14.00
N GLY A 32 -6.30 10.63 -13.59
CA GLY A 32 -5.73 10.63 -12.24
C GLY A 32 -6.81 10.83 -11.15
N ALA A 33 -7.79 11.71 -11.40
CA ALA A 33 -8.91 11.89 -10.48
C ALA A 33 -9.78 10.64 -10.37
N ALA A 34 -10.09 9.96 -11.49
CA ALA A 34 -10.86 8.72 -11.50
C ALA A 34 -10.12 7.59 -10.75
N ILE A 35 -8.81 7.45 -10.96
CA ILE A 35 -7.97 6.47 -10.29
C ILE A 35 -7.84 6.79 -8.79
N GLY A 36 -7.59 8.05 -8.44
CA GLY A 36 -7.53 8.51 -7.04
C GLY A 36 -8.85 8.32 -6.30
N PHE A 37 -9.99 8.54 -6.96
CA PHE A 37 -11.31 8.26 -6.40
C PHE A 37 -11.55 6.76 -6.19
N THR A 38 -11.10 5.92 -7.13
CA THR A 38 -11.16 4.47 -6.99
C THR A 38 -10.29 4.00 -5.83
N TYR A 39 -9.08 4.56 -5.69
CA TYR A 39 -8.21 4.32 -4.55
C TYR A 39 -8.89 4.68 -3.22
N TYR A 40 -9.53 5.85 -3.15
CA TYR A 40 -10.28 6.25 -1.96
C TYR A 40 -11.38 5.27 -1.57
N LYS A 41 -12.12 4.74 -2.56
CA LYS A 41 -13.20 3.76 -2.33
C LYS A 41 -12.71 2.37 -1.95
N THR A 42 -11.52 1.97 -2.41
CA THR A 42 -10.99 0.61 -2.22
C THR A 42 -10.06 0.48 -1.00
N GLN A 43 -9.72 1.58 -0.32
CA GLN A 43 -8.85 1.60 0.85
C GLN A 43 -9.65 1.81 2.15
N GLU A 44 -10.49 0.83 2.55
CA GLU A 44 -11.18 0.88 3.84
C GLU A 44 -10.16 0.79 5.00
N GLY A 45 -10.01 1.90 5.75
CA GLY A 45 -9.22 1.95 6.99
C GLY A 45 -7.71 2.19 6.83
N ASN A 46 -7.14 2.13 5.64
CA ASN A 46 -5.70 2.36 5.40
C ASN A 46 -5.41 3.49 4.38
N TYR A 47 -6.37 4.40 4.21
CA TYR A 47 -6.26 5.51 3.27
C TYR A 47 -5.09 6.43 3.62
N GLN A 48 -4.15 6.60 2.69
CA GLN A 48 -3.06 7.55 2.79
C GLN A 48 -3.29 8.73 1.85
N ARG A 49 -3.54 9.92 2.42
CA ARG A 49 -3.75 11.15 1.65
C ARG A 49 -2.58 11.47 0.71
N SER A 50 -1.35 11.21 1.13
CA SER A 50 -0.14 11.40 0.32
C SER A 50 -0.16 10.56 -0.95
N MET A 51 -0.63 9.31 -0.86
CA MET A 51 -0.73 8.40 -2.00
C MET A 51 -1.80 8.88 -2.99
N ALA A 52 -2.97 9.31 -2.51
CA ALA A 52 -4.02 9.84 -3.39
C ALA A 52 -3.56 11.09 -4.18
N VAL A 53 -2.79 11.99 -3.55
CA VAL A 53 -2.20 13.13 -4.25
C VAL A 53 -1.18 12.69 -5.30
N THR A 54 -0.36 11.69 -4.99
CA THR A 54 0.60 11.12 -5.95
C THR A 54 -0.13 10.54 -7.17
N LEU A 55 -1.19 9.76 -6.97
CA LEU A 55 -2.02 9.20 -8.03
C LEU A 55 -2.70 10.28 -8.90
N LEU A 56 -3.04 11.41 -8.34
CA LEU A 56 -3.57 12.53 -9.13
C LEU A 56 -2.50 13.19 -10.02
N MET A 57 -1.26 13.30 -9.52
CA MET A 57 -0.18 14.02 -10.21
C MET A 57 0.56 13.15 -11.25
N LEU A 58 0.66 11.85 -11.00
CA LEU A 58 1.51 10.95 -11.76
C LEU A 58 1.11 10.83 -13.25
N PRO A 59 -0.17 10.71 -13.64
CA PRO A 59 -0.56 10.66 -15.04
C PRO A 59 -0.25 11.97 -15.80
N ILE A 60 -0.37 13.10 -15.10
CA ILE A 60 -0.06 14.41 -15.68
C ILE A 60 1.43 14.49 -16.00
N ILE A 61 2.28 14.14 -15.02
CA ILE A 61 3.73 14.16 -15.20
C ILE A 61 4.15 13.23 -16.33
N LEU A 62 3.62 12.00 -16.36
CA LEU A 62 3.96 11.04 -17.41
C LEU A 62 3.46 11.44 -18.78
N SER A 63 2.27 12.01 -18.90
CA SER A 63 1.73 12.47 -20.16
C SER A 63 2.61 13.58 -20.77
N VAL A 64 3.11 14.50 -19.94
CA VAL A 64 4.04 15.56 -20.36
C VAL A 64 5.39 14.98 -20.77
N ILE A 65 5.93 14.04 -20.00
CA ILE A 65 7.20 13.36 -20.34
C ILE A 65 7.10 12.69 -21.71
N ILE A 66 6.04 11.93 -21.95
CA ILE A 66 5.83 11.24 -23.24
C ILE A 66 5.63 12.24 -24.37
N LEU A 67 4.90 13.32 -24.12
CA LEU A 67 4.74 14.40 -25.12
C LEU A 67 6.09 14.98 -25.54
N PHE A 68 7.02 15.21 -24.60
CA PHE A 68 8.37 15.71 -24.89
C PHE A 68 9.28 14.69 -25.61
N ILE A 69 9.09 13.39 -25.32
CA ILE A 69 9.81 12.33 -26.03
C ILE A 69 9.38 12.32 -27.50
N GLY A 70 8.07 12.41 -27.77
CA GLY A 70 7.51 12.29 -29.11
C GLY A 70 7.98 11.00 -29.80
N SER A 71 8.34 11.11 -31.09
CA SER A 71 8.88 9.98 -31.89
C SER A 71 10.41 9.83 -31.80
N ASN A 72 11.10 10.59 -30.93
CA ASN A 72 12.55 10.61 -30.87
C ASN A 72 13.11 9.55 -29.90
N ILE A 73 13.65 8.47 -30.47
CA ILE A 73 14.22 7.33 -29.71
C ILE A 73 15.40 7.78 -28.81
N ALA A 74 16.24 8.73 -29.28
CA ALA A 74 17.37 9.22 -28.47
C ALA A 74 16.91 9.95 -27.21
N ARG A 75 15.81 10.72 -27.25
CA ARG A 75 15.21 11.36 -26.09
C ARG A 75 14.64 10.33 -25.14
N ALA A 76 14.01 9.25 -25.64
CA ALA A 76 13.47 8.16 -24.81
C ALA A 76 14.59 7.48 -24.00
N PHE A 77 15.71 7.14 -24.64
CA PHE A 77 16.87 6.54 -23.94
C PHE A 77 17.51 7.48 -22.92
N SER A 78 17.63 8.76 -23.23
CA SER A 78 18.18 9.77 -22.33
C SER A 78 17.31 9.88 -21.05
N LEU A 79 15.98 9.94 -21.20
CA LEU A 79 15.05 9.97 -20.07
C LEU A 79 15.06 8.67 -19.27
N ALA A 80 15.07 7.51 -19.92
CA ALA A 80 15.19 6.23 -19.25
C ALA A 80 16.46 6.13 -18.39
N GLY A 81 17.59 6.65 -18.92
CA GLY A 81 18.84 6.73 -18.19
C GLY A 81 18.76 7.62 -16.96
N THR A 82 18.15 8.80 -17.06
CA THR A 82 17.98 9.72 -15.91
C THR A 82 17.01 9.17 -14.86
N LEU A 83 15.92 8.53 -15.29
CA LEU A 83 14.95 7.90 -14.36
C LEU A 83 15.54 6.70 -13.62
N SER A 84 16.49 5.98 -14.21
CA SER A 84 17.14 4.84 -13.55
C SER A 84 18.01 5.25 -12.35
N ILE A 85 18.44 6.53 -12.28
CA ILE A 85 19.20 7.08 -11.15
C ILE A 85 18.28 7.37 -9.95
N ILE A 86 16.97 7.51 -10.18
CA ILE A 86 15.99 7.77 -9.12
C ILE A 86 15.77 6.48 -8.33
N ARG A 87 16.42 6.41 -7.19
CA ARG A 87 16.28 5.29 -6.26
C ARG A 87 15.20 5.61 -5.23
N PHE A 88 14.10 4.88 -5.24
CA PHE A 88 13.13 4.92 -4.15
C PHE A 88 13.77 4.33 -2.88
N ARG A 89 13.94 5.15 -1.84
CA ARG A 89 14.51 4.71 -0.55
C ARG A 89 13.51 3.97 0.33
N SER A 90 12.22 4.11 0.06
CA SER A 90 11.16 3.43 0.80
C SER A 90 10.23 2.70 -0.19
N ALA A 91 10.06 1.40 0.01
CA ALA A 91 9.02 0.66 -0.69
C ALA A 91 7.64 1.18 -0.25
N PRO A 92 6.65 1.27 -1.17
CA PRO A 92 5.26 1.50 -0.77
C PRO A 92 4.85 0.45 0.25
N GLY A 93 4.11 0.89 1.29
CA GLY A 93 3.82 0.03 2.45
C GLY A 93 2.85 -1.11 2.17
N ASP A 94 2.03 -1.00 1.10
CA ASP A 94 1.04 -2.01 0.71
C ASP A 94 1.29 -2.43 -0.76
N PRO A 95 1.31 -3.74 -1.07
CA PRO A 95 1.39 -4.23 -2.46
C PRO A 95 0.29 -3.68 -3.38
N LYS A 96 -0.89 -3.34 -2.86
CA LYS A 96 -1.97 -2.69 -3.63
C LYS A 96 -1.54 -1.32 -4.15
N ASP A 97 -0.77 -0.55 -3.38
CA ASP A 97 -0.29 0.79 -3.77
C ASP A 97 0.58 0.71 -5.03
N ILE A 98 1.41 -0.34 -5.15
CA ILE A 98 2.23 -0.59 -6.33
C ILE A 98 1.34 -0.82 -7.55
N GLY A 99 0.26 -1.59 -7.41
CA GLY A 99 -0.71 -1.84 -8.47
C GLY A 99 -1.36 -0.54 -8.97
N PHE A 100 -1.74 0.36 -8.06
CA PHE A 100 -2.28 1.68 -8.42
C PHE A 100 -1.27 2.58 -9.13
N ILE A 101 -0.01 2.55 -8.71
CA ILE A 101 1.07 3.30 -9.39
C ILE A 101 1.25 2.80 -10.84
N PHE A 102 1.30 1.48 -11.07
CA PHE A 102 1.42 0.94 -12.43
C PHE A 102 0.18 1.25 -13.28
N PHE A 103 -1.01 1.20 -12.70
CA PHE A 103 -2.24 1.60 -13.36
C PHE A 103 -2.17 3.06 -13.82
N ASP A 104 -1.72 3.93 -12.97
CA ASP A 104 -1.57 5.36 -13.19
C ASP A 104 -0.52 5.68 -14.27
N ILE A 105 0.61 4.94 -14.25
CA ILE A 105 1.64 5.01 -15.28
C ILE A 105 1.05 4.68 -16.65
N ALA A 106 0.32 3.59 -16.77
CA ALA A 106 -0.29 3.17 -18.02
C ALA A 106 -1.32 4.20 -18.54
N ALA A 107 -2.13 4.77 -17.65
CA ALA A 107 -3.07 5.84 -18.00
C ALA A 107 -2.36 7.10 -18.51
N GLY A 108 -1.27 7.52 -17.84
CA GLY A 108 -0.45 8.65 -18.26
C GLY A 108 0.24 8.44 -19.60
N LEU A 109 0.75 7.22 -19.87
CA LEU A 109 1.32 6.84 -21.16
C LEU A 109 0.28 6.93 -22.28
N ALA A 110 -0.92 6.40 -22.07
CA ALA A 110 -2.02 6.46 -23.04
C ALA A 110 -2.39 7.91 -23.40
N CYS A 111 -2.44 8.79 -22.39
CA CYS A 111 -2.64 10.23 -22.61
C CYS A 111 -1.51 10.86 -23.42
N GLY A 112 -0.26 10.60 -23.05
CA GLY A 112 0.92 11.19 -23.70
C GLY A 112 1.08 10.82 -25.16
N VAL A 113 0.66 9.59 -25.53
CA VAL A 113 0.66 9.12 -26.94
C VAL A 113 -0.58 9.64 -27.70
N GLY A 114 -1.54 10.29 -27.03
CA GLY A 114 -2.76 10.80 -27.67
C GLY A 114 -3.88 9.75 -27.88
N LEU A 115 -3.73 8.55 -27.32
CA LEU A 115 -4.70 7.47 -27.41
C LEU A 115 -5.80 7.60 -26.34
N PHE A 116 -6.48 8.73 -26.28
CA PHE A 116 -7.44 9.06 -25.21
C PHE A 116 -8.59 8.07 -25.13
N GLY A 117 -9.12 7.59 -26.27
CA GLY A 117 -10.23 6.64 -26.29
C GLY A 117 -9.86 5.29 -25.68
N TYR A 118 -8.70 4.74 -26.04
CA TYR A 118 -8.19 3.49 -25.49
C TYR A 118 -7.85 3.65 -24.01
N GLY A 119 -7.24 4.80 -23.64
CA GLY A 119 -6.95 5.15 -22.24
C GLY A 119 -8.22 5.20 -21.39
N ALA A 120 -9.30 5.81 -21.88
CA ALA A 120 -10.57 5.89 -21.18
C ALA A 120 -11.20 4.51 -20.94
N ILE A 121 -11.20 3.65 -21.94
CA ILE A 121 -11.71 2.27 -21.82
C ILE A 121 -10.86 1.48 -20.80
N PHE A 122 -9.53 1.59 -20.88
CA PHE A 122 -8.61 0.93 -19.98
C PHE A 122 -8.84 1.38 -18.52
N VAL A 123 -8.91 2.70 -18.27
CA VAL A 123 -9.16 3.26 -16.95
C VAL A 123 -10.52 2.81 -16.41
N ALA A 124 -11.59 2.86 -17.25
CA ALA A 124 -12.92 2.43 -16.84
C ALA A 124 -12.97 0.94 -16.45
N ILE A 125 -12.38 0.06 -17.27
CA ILE A 125 -12.34 -1.38 -16.99
C ILE A 125 -11.60 -1.66 -15.68
N LEU A 126 -10.41 -1.09 -15.49
CA LEU A 126 -9.62 -1.35 -14.27
C LEU A 126 -10.29 -0.76 -13.02
N CYS A 127 -10.89 0.43 -13.09
CA CYS A 127 -11.67 0.97 -11.98
C CYS A 127 -12.81 0.04 -11.57
N ILE A 128 -13.54 -0.49 -12.55
CA ILE A 128 -14.64 -1.44 -12.30
C ILE A 128 -14.09 -2.72 -11.65
N ILE A 129 -13.03 -3.30 -12.19
CA ILE A 129 -12.40 -4.51 -11.64
C ILE A 129 -11.95 -4.30 -10.20
N MET A 130 -11.28 -3.17 -9.91
CA MET A 130 -10.78 -2.87 -8.58
C MET A 130 -11.92 -2.69 -7.56
N ILE A 131 -12.98 -1.97 -7.93
CA ILE A 131 -14.17 -1.78 -7.08
C ILE A 131 -14.90 -3.11 -6.85
N LEU A 132 -15.05 -3.95 -7.90
CA LEU A 132 -15.65 -5.26 -7.78
C LEU A 132 -14.82 -6.21 -6.90
N ALA A 133 -13.51 -6.24 -7.08
CA ALA A 133 -12.60 -7.06 -6.29
C ALA A 133 -12.68 -6.72 -4.79
N GLU A 134 -12.81 -5.44 -4.45
CA GLU A 134 -13.01 -5.00 -3.07
C GLU A 134 -14.40 -5.34 -2.55
N LYS A 135 -15.45 -5.09 -3.33
CA LYS A 135 -16.84 -5.34 -2.94
C LYS A 135 -17.12 -6.84 -2.70
N PHE A 136 -16.57 -7.71 -3.53
CA PHE A 136 -16.76 -9.15 -3.39
C PHE A 136 -15.80 -9.78 -2.38
N LYS A 137 -14.85 -9.00 -1.79
CA LYS A 137 -13.84 -9.49 -0.83
C LYS A 137 -13.19 -10.82 -1.28
N PHE A 138 -12.97 -10.97 -2.59
CA PHE A 138 -12.56 -12.22 -3.23
C PHE A 138 -11.26 -12.80 -2.66
N PHE A 139 -10.42 -11.94 -2.04
CA PHE A 139 -9.13 -12.31 -1.47
C PHE A 139 -9.03 -12.03 0.03
N GLU A 140 -10.09 -11.57 0.69
CA GLU A 140 -10.06 -11.28 2.12
C GLU A 140 -10.24 -12.56 2.96
N LYS A 141 -9.14 -13.20 3.26
CA LYS A 141 -9.03 -13.92 4.53
C LYS A 141 -8.63 -12.90 5.59
N LYS A 142 -9.59 -12.14 6.09
CA LYS A 142 -9.39 -11.25 7.25
C LYS A 142 -9.19 -12.12 8.50
N GLN A 143 -7.99 -12.66 8.64
CA GLN A 143 -7.55 -13.21 9.91
C GLN A 143 -6.94 -12.05 10.68
N VAL A 144 -7.69 -11.47 11.59
CA VAL A 144 -7.20 -10.42 12.47
C VAL A 144 -6.11 -11.04 13.34
N GLN A 145 -4.87 -10.72 12.99
CA GLN A 145 -3.73 -11.14 13.78
C GLN A 145 -3.66 -10.25 15.02
N LYS A 146 -3.65 -10.86 16.20
CA LYS A 146 -3.53 -10.18 17.49
C LYS A 146 -2.15 -10.47 18.08
N VAL A 147 -1.60 -9.50 18.79
CA VAL A 147 -0.40 -9.67 19.60
C VAL A 147 -0.85 -9.95 21.03
N LEU A 148 -0.51 -11.12 21.51
CA LEU A 148 -0.72 -11.53 22.89
C LEU A 148 0.60 -11.43 23.64
N LYS A 149 0.64 -10.61 24.69
CA LYS A 149 1.76 -10.52 25.62
C LYS A 149 1.36 -11.13 26.95
N ILE A 150 2.13 -12.10 27.42
CA ILE A 150 1.90 -12.77 28.71
C ILE A 150 3.12 -12.52 29.58
N THR A 151 2.90 -11.91 30.73
CA THR A 151 3.94 -11.80 31.77
C THR A 151 3.89 -13.04 32.66
N ILE A 152 5.04 -13.63 32.94
CA ILE A 152 5.17 -14.82 33.79
C ILE A 152 6.32 -14.65 34.77
N PRO A 153 6.28 -15.29 35.95
CA PRO A 153 7.41 -15.28 36.89
C PRO A 153 8.56 -16.17 36.37
N GLU A 154 9.79 -15.85 36.77
CA GLU A 154 11.01 -16.54 36.33
C GLU A 154 10.99 -18.07 36.61
N ASN A 155 10.35 -18.45 37.71
CA ASN A 155 10.27 -19.85 38.13
C ASN A 155 9.29 -20.70 37.32
N LEU A 156 8.47 -20.09 36.45
CA LEU A 156 7.54 -20.81 35.59
C LEU A 156 8.22 -21.21 34.28
N ASN A 157 8.26 -22.53 34.03
CA ASN A 157 8.71 -23.00 32.71
C ASN A 157 7.66 -22.64 31.65
N TYR A 158 8.03 -21.72 30.75
CA TYR A 158 7.15 -21.23 29.68
C TYR A 158 7.00 -22.21 28.51
N GLN A 159 7.89 -23.22 28.40
CA GLN A 159 7.82 -24.18 27.28
C GLN A 159 6.60 -25.09 27.45
N GLY A 160 5.62 -24.92 26.55
CA GLY A 160 4.39 -25.72 26.55
C GLY A 160 3.35 -25.31 27.58
N ALA A 161 3.62 -24.37 28.52
CA ALA A 161 2.70 -24.01 29.59
C ALA A 161 1.36 -23.47 29.09
N PHE A 162 1.34 -22.81 27.93
CA PHE A 162 0.16 -22.18 27.33
C PHE A 162 -0.33 -22.90 26.08
N ASP A 163 0.34 -23.95 25.61
CA ASP A 163 0.02 -24.60 24.33
C ASP A 163 -1.40 -25.16 24.27
N GLU A 164 -1.91 -25.74 25.35
CA GLU A 164 -3.27 -26.27 25.41
C GLU A 164 -4.31 -25.17 25.23
N ILE A 165 -4.13 -24.04 25.94
CA ILE A 165 -5.04 -22.90 25.87
C ILE A 165 -4.95 -22.26 24.49
N LEU A 166 -3.73 -22.06 23.98
CA LEU A 166 -3.51 -21.50 22.65
C LEU A 166 -4.13 -22.39 21.56
N LYS A 167 -4.01 -23.71 21.62
CA LYS A 167 -4.66 -24.63 20.68
C LYS A 167 -6.19 -24.61 20.78
N LYS A 168 -6.76 -24.39 21.97
CA LYS A 168 -8.20 -24.36 22.18
C LYS A 168 -8.85 -23.11 21.57
N TYR A 169 -8.23 -21.93 21.74
CA TYR A 169 -8.84 -20.64 21.39
C TYR A 169 -8.27 -20.00 20.12
N THR A 170 -7.14 -20.51 19.59
CA THR A 170 -6.51 -19.91 18.41
C THR A 170 -6.41 -20.88 17.26
N LYS A 171 -6.63 -20.36 16.05
CA LYS A 171 -6.43 -21.08 14.79
C LYS A 171 -4.95 -21.25 14.45
N LYS A 172 -4.14 -20.24 14.80
CA LYS A 172 -2.70 -20.23 14.60
C LYS A 172 -2.05 -19.37 15.68
N TYR A 173 -0.95 -19.84 16.24
CA TYR A 173 -0.15 -19.07 17.17
C TYR A 173 1.33 -19.26 16.87
N SER A 174 2.14 -18.25 17.18
CA SER A 174 3.60 -18.32 17.09
C SER A 174 4.24 -17.43 18.14
N LEU A 175 5.20 -17.95 18.88
CA LEU A 175 6.01 -17.17 19.81
C LEU A 175 7.01 -16.34 19.00
N THR A 176 6.92 -15.02 19.10
CA THR A 176 7.73 -14.08 18.31
C THR A 176 8.88 -13.50 19.09
N ARG A 177 8.72 -13.33 20.40
CA ARG A 177 9.73 -12.70 21.23
C ARG A 177 9.57 -13.12 22.68
N ILE A 178 10.70 -13.28 23.36
CA ILE A 178 10.81 -13.43 24.80
C ILE A 178 11.66 -12.27 25.30
N LYS A 179 11.19 -11.58 26.34
CA LYS A 179 11.91 -10.45 26.94
C LYS A 179 11.89 -10.64 28.46
N THR A 180 13.04 -10.46 29.11
CA THR A 180 13.12 -10.34 30.56
C THR A 180 12.76 -8.93 30.99
N THR A 181 11.97 -8.80 32.04
CA THR A 181 11.52 -7.53 32.63
C THR A 181 11.75 -7.54 34.15
N ASP A 182 11.58 -6.41 34.78
CA ASP A 182 11.73 -6.22 36.24
C ASP A 182 13.01 -6.81 36.80
N LEU A 183 14.16 -6.34 36.25
CA LEU A 183 15.51 -6.74 36.67
C LEU A 183 15.77 -8.26 36.55
N GLY A 184 15.01 -8.95 35.69
CA GLY A 184 15.19 -10.38 35.42
C GLY A 184 14.20 -11.29 36.15
N SER A 185 13.38 -10.77 37.07
CA SER A 185 12.42 -11.56 37.85
C SER A 185 11.16 -12.01 37.09
N LEU A 186 10.89 -11.39 35.94
CA LEU A 186 9.74 -11.69 35.09
C LEU A 186 10.14 -11.89 33.62
N PHE A 187 9.42 -12.79 32.94
CA PHE A 187 9.49 -12.93 31.49
C PHE A 187 8.24 -12.36 30.84
N GLU A 188 8.37 -11.64 29.73
CA GLU A 188 7.31 -11.22 28.83
C GLU A 188 7.37 -12.07 27.56
N LEU A 189 6.37 -12.90 27.34
CA LEU A 189 6.20 -13.73 26.15
C LEU A 189 5.32 -13.00 25.15
N ASN A 190 5.79 -12.80 23.94
CA ASN A 190 5.03 -12.15 22.88
C ASN A 190 4.64 -13.20 21.83
N TYR A 191 3.35 -13.48 21.72
CA TYR A 191 2.78 -14.36 20.71
C TYR A 191 2.02 -13.56 19.65
N ASN A 192 2.14 -13.99 18.41
CA ASN A 192 1.20 -13.63 17.37
C ASN A 192 0.12 -14.70 17.32
N VAL A 193 -1.13 -14.32 17.50
CA VAL A 193 -2.26 -15.23 17.57
C VAL A 193 -3.35 -14.83 16.57
N ILE A 194 -4.02 -15.82 16.02
CA ILE A 194 -5.23 -15.66 15.22
C ILE A 194 -6.33 -16.40 15.97
N MET A 195 -7.31 -15.68 16.50
CA MET A 195 -8.40 -16.26 17.25
C MET A 195 -9.26 -17.16 16.37
N LEU A 196 -9.87 -18.19 16.96
CA LEU A 196 -10.91 -19.00 16.34
C LEU A 196 -12.21 -18.20 16.23
N HIS A 197 -12.64 -17.62 17.36
CA HIS A 197 -13.79 -16.74 17.48
C HIS A 197 -13.41 -15.53 18.31
N ASP A 198 -13.77 -14.34 17.88
CA ASP A 198 -13.44 -13.09 18.57
C ASP A 198 -14.29 -12.92 19.87
N GLU A 199 -15.40 -13.64 19.99
CA GLU A 199 -16.29 -13.60 21.15
C GLU A 199 -15.69 -14.28 22.39
N ASP A 200 -14.71 -15.19 22.21
CA ASP A 200 -14.10 -15.97 23.28
C ASP A 200 -12.90 -15.27 23.98
N GLU A 201 -12.63 -14.00 23.66
CA GLU A 201 -11.46 -13.29 24.20
C GLU A 201 -11.42 -13.22 25.72
N GLN A 202 -12.56 -13.05 26.35
CA GLN A 202 -12.64 -12.93 27.80
C GLN A 202 -12.32 -14.26 28.49
N GLU A 203 -12.87 -15.36 27.98
CA GLU A 203 -12.56 -16.69 28.49
C GLU A 203 -11.12 -17.08 28.27
N PHE A 204 -10.60 -16.79 27.07
CA PHE A 204 -9.20 -16.99 26.71
C PHE A 204 -8.25 -16.28 27.68
N ILE A 205 -8.49 -14.99 27.95
CA ILE A 205 -7.67 -14.23 28.91
C ILE A 205 -7.80 -14.80 30.32
N ASN A 206 -8.99 -15.22 30.75
CA ASN A 206 -9.20 -15.79 32.08
C ASN A 206 -8.47 -17.13 32.27
N GLU A 207 -8.50 -18.01 31.28
CA GLU A 207 -7.75 -19.28 31.34
C GLU A 207 -6.23 -19.04 31.37
N LEU A 208 -5.75 -18.07 30.58
CA LEU A 208 -4.34 -17.66 30.62
C LEU A 208 -3.93 -17.10 31.98
N ARG A 209 -4.81 -16.31 32.64
CA ARG A 209 -4.56 -15.75 33.99
C ARG A 209 -4.44 -16.81 35.07
N CYS A 210 -5.17 -17.91 34.95
CA CYS A 210 -5.04 -19.03 35.87
C CYS A 210 -3.64 -19.68 35.81
N ARG A 211 -2.95 -19.63 34.69
CA ARG A 211 -1.64 -20.27 34.53
C ARG A 211 -0.44 -19.31 34.65
N ASN A 212 -0.62 -18.00 34.47
CA ASN A 212 0.48 -17.04 34.55
C ASN A 212 0.71 -16.45 35.93
N GLY A 213 0.04 -16.95 36.97
CA GLY A 213 0.11 -16.37 38.31
C GLY A 213 -0.63 -15.04 38.45
N ASN A 214 -1.67 -14.82 37.65
CA ASN A 214 -2.48 -13.60 37.65
C ASN A 214 -1.71 -12.32 37.36
N LEU A 215 -0.59 -12.44 36.64
CA LEU A 215 0.23 -11.32 36.18
C LEU A 215 -0.39 -10.66 34.92
N ASN A 216 0.25 -9.62 34.45
CA ASN A 216 -0.27 -8.81 33.34
C ASN A 216 -0.37 -9.60 32.03
N ILE A 217 -1.52 -9.47 31.35
CA ILE A 217 -1.75 -9.99 30.00
C ILE A 217 -2.28 -8.84 29.13
N ILE A 218 -1.73 -8.70 27.94
CA ILE A 218 -2.16 -7.70 26.94
C ILE A 218 -2.52 -8.47 25.67
N LEU A 219 -3.77 -8.34 25.24
CA LEU A 219 -4.21 -8.79 23.91
C LEU A 219 -4.54 -7.55 23.10
N ALA A 220 -3.77 -7.31 22.02
CA ALA A 220 -3.94 -6.14 21.18
C ALA A 220 -4.04 -6.57 19.72
N VAL A 221 -4.84 -5.87 18.93
CA VAL A 221 -4.84 -6.03 17.47
C VAL A 221 -3.46 -5.63 16.94
N SER A 222 -2.84 -6.52 16.16
CA SER A 222 -1.57 -6.20 15.53
C SER A 222 -1.78 -5.01 14.60
N ALA A 223 -1.18 -3.86 14.91
CA ALA A 223 -1.04 -2.81 13.92
C ALA A 223 -0.26 -3.40 12.73
N PRO A 224 -0.59 -3.06 11.48
CA PRO A 224 0.14 -3.54 10.32
C PRO A 224 1.62 -3.23 10.54
N ILE A 225 2.43 -4.29 10.55
CA ILE A 225 3.87 -4.19 10.83
C ILE A 225 4.46 -3.31 9.74
N LYS A 226 4.84 -2.08 10.08
CA LYS A 226 5.82 -1.31 9.31
C LYS A 226 7.14 -2.05 9.46
N ILE A 227 7.42 -2.98 8.54
CA ILE A 227 8.75 -3.56 8.40
C ILE A 227 9.66 -2.40 8.00
N LYS A 228 10.55 -2.01 8.93
CA LYS A 228 11.62 -1.06 8.65
C LYS A 228 12.67 -1.70 7.76
#